data_f09496b8caaead841ec6d40abe40145b
#
_entry.id   f09496b8caaead841ec6d40abe40145b
#
_cell.length_a   1.000
_cell.length_b   1.000
_cell.length_c   1.000
_cell.angle_alpha   90.00
_cell.angle_beta   90.00
_cell.angle_gamma   90.00
#
_symmetry.space_group_name_H-M   'P 1'
#
loop_
_entity.id
_entity.type
_entity.pdbx_description
1 polymer ?
#
loop_
_entity_poly.entity_id
_entity_poly.type
_entity_poly.pdbx_seq_one_letter_code
_entity_poly.pdbx_strand_id
1 'polypeptide(L)'
;LSTVAAQKVGQCSKGQRQRLGLAQALLAKPKLLFLDEPTVGLDPTASDFMYQELLKLKERGCTVIVCTHELMLVEGFADRIVMLVGGHKAADGTIRILSEKMGLSFELVSSEALNAARQDEFLRSSVIDGRLVCKGTDLSQKLTYLEKKYGITGVGVKNPSLMDIYKAALKGHQK
;
A
#
# COMPACT_ATOMS: atom_id res chain seq x y z
N LEU A 1 -14.42 -23.43 5.58
CA LEU A 1 -14.86 -23.87 6.93
C LEU A 1 -15.93 -24.95 6.91
N SER A 2 -16.70 -25.10 5.83
CA SER A 2 -17.77 -26.12 5.72
C SER A 2 -17.30 -27.55 5.98
N THR A 3 -16.10 -27.90 5.55
CA THR A 3 -15.49 -29.24 5.71
C THR A 3 -15.14 -29.57 7.17
N VAL A 4 -15.05 -28.56 8.04
CA VAL A 4 -14.68 -28.71 9.45
C VAL A 4 -15.75 -28.16 10.41
N ALA A 5 -16.98 -27.95 9.92
CA ALA A 5 -18.06 -27.32 10.68
C ALA A 5 -18.42 -28.08 11.97
N ALA A 6 -18.27 -29.41 11.97
CA ALA A 6 -18.54 -30.26 13.14
C ALA A 6 -17.33 -30.40 14.09
N GLN A 7 -16.19 -29.84 13.75
CA GLN A 7 -14.95 -29.94 14.54
C GLN A 7 -14.99 -28.98 15.73
N LYS A 8 -14.51 -29.44 16.90
CA LYS A 8 -14.35 -28.56 18.06
C LYS A 8 -13.31 -27.48 17.78
N VAL A 9 -13.56 -26.23 18.21
CA VAL A 9 -12.65 -25.10 17.96
C VAL A 9 -11.22 -25.37 18.43
N GLY A 10 -11.03 -26.07 19.55
CA GLY A 10 -9.70 -26.47 20.05
C GLY A 10 -8.92 -27.40 19.12
N GLN A 11 -9.58 -28.10 18.21
CA GLN A 11 -8.98 -29.00 17.21
C GLN A 11 -8.73 -28.29 15.86
N CYS A 12 -9.22 -27.07 15.72
CA CYS A 12 -9.00 -26.29 14.51
C CYS A 12 -7.55 -25.82 14.38
N SER A 13 -7.03 -25.77 13.15
CA SER A 13 -5.74 -25.14 12.87
C SER A 13 -5.78 -23.65 13.23
N LYS A 14 -4.60 -23.01 13.38
CA LYS A 14 -4.51 -21.57 13.62
C LYS A 14 -5.29 -20.77 12.57
N GLY A 15 -5.10 -21.05 11.28
CA GLY A 15 -5.81 -20.40 10.19
C GLY A 15 -7.33 -20.65 10.18
N GLN A 16 -7.77 -21.85 10.60
CA GLN A 16 -9.21 -22.13 10.75
C GLN A 16 -9.82 -21.31 11.88
N ARG A 17 -9.14 -21.19 13.02
CA ARG A 17 -9.60 -20.34 14.14
C ARG A 17 -9.65 -18.88 13.74
N GLN A 18 -8.66 -18.40 13.00
CA GLN A 18 -8.62 -17.00 12.54
C GLN A 18 -9.78 -16.67 11.60
N ARG A 19 -10.04 -17.55 10.61
CA ARG A 19 -11.21 -17.41 9.73
C ARG A 19 -12.54 -17.52 10.47
N LEU A 20 -12.61 -18.36 11.50
CA LEU A 20 -13.80 -18.46 12.35
C LEU A 20 -14.02 -17.17 13.16
N GLY A 21 -12.96 -16.61 13.75
CA GLY A 21 -13.02 -15.32 14.46
C GLY A 21 -13.48 -14.17 13.56
N LEU A 22 -12.96 -14.09 12.34
CA LEU A 22 -13.44 -13.12 11.35
C LEU A 22 -14.93 -13.34 11.04
N ALA A 23 -15.33 -14.58 10.73
CA ALA A 23 -16.73 -14.89 10.45
C ALA A 23 -17.65 -14.49 11.63
N GLN A 24 -17.24 -14.74 12.87
CA GLN A 24 -17.96 -14.33 14.07
C GLN A 24 -18.11 -12.80 14.16
N ALA A 25 -17.02 -12.06 13.92
CA ALA A 25 -17.04 -10.59 13.95
C ALA A 25 -18.00 -10.00 12.90
N LEU A 26 -18.17 -10.69 11.75
CA LEU A 26 -19.00 -10.26 10.63
C LEU A 26 -20.49 -10.55 10.81
N LEU A 27 -20.87 -11.47 11.71
CA LEU A 27 -22.28 -11.81 11.94
C LEU A 27 -23.12 -10.58 12.36
N ALA A 28 -22.52 -9.66 13.11
CA ALA A 28 -23.17 -8.43 13.57
C ALA A 28 -23.29 -7.34 12.48
N LYS A 29 -22.79 -7.57 11.27
CA LYS A 29 -22.72 -6.57 10.17
C LYS A 29 -22.12 -5.24 10.67
N PRO A 30 -20.87 -5.23 11.19
CA PRO A 30 -20.30 -4.07 11.84
C PRO A 30 -20.09 -2.93 10.84
N LYS A 31 -20.23 -1.69 11.32
CA LYS A 31 -19.81 -0.48 10.59
C LYS A 31 -18.32 -0.18 10.78
N LEU A 32 -17.72 -0.74 11.79
CA LEU A 32 -16.31 -0.59 12.15
C LEU A 32 -15.75 -1.95 12.59
N LEU A 33 -14.65 -2.37 11.99
CA LEU A 33 -13.96 -3.62 12.26
C LEU A 33 -12.50 -3.34 12.58
N PHE A 34 -12.03 -3.83 13.73
CA PHE A 34 -10.63 -3.82 14.12
C PHE A 34 -10.03 -5.22 13.99
N LEU A 35 -8.91 -5.32 13.33
CA LEU A 35 -8.17 -6.57 13.14
C LEU A 35 -6.71 -6.37 13.56
N ASP A 36 -6.24 -7.25 14.42
CA ASP A 36 -4.84 -7.28 14.85
C ASP A 36 -4.17 -8.52 14.26
N GLU A 37 -3.15 -8.29 13.43
CA GLU A 37 -2.39 -9.31 12.71
C GLU A 37 -3.27 -10.41 12.06
N PRO A 38 -4.25 -10.04 11.21
CA PRO A 38 -5.28 -10.98 10.76
C PRO A 38 -4.76 -12.12 9.88
N THR A 39 -3.58 -11.99 9.29
CA THR A 39 -2.97 -12.95 8.35
C THR A 39 -1.84 -13.77 8.96
N VAL A 40 -1.41 -13.46 10.17
CA VAL A 40 -0.30 -14.18 10.82
C VAL A 40 -0.60 -15.69 10.97
N GLY A 41 0.24 -16.49 10.30
CA GLY A 41 0.13 -17.96 10.28
C GLY A 41 -0.90 -18.50 9.29
N LEU A 42 -1.35 -17.69 8.36
CA LEU A 42 -2.01 -18.13 7.15
C LEU A 42 -0.97 -18.40 6.05
N ASP A 43 -1.30 -19.31 5.13
CA ASP A 43 -0.58 -19.41 3.87
C ASP A 43 -0.92 -18.21 2.94
N PRO A 44 -0.10 -17.91 1.91
CA PRO A 44 -0.33 -16.77 1.03
C PRO A 44 -1.73 -16.75 0.40
N THR A 45 -2.24 -17.90 -0.05
CA THR A 45 -3.58 -17.99 -0.66
C THR A 45 -4.69 -17.65 0.33
N ALA A 46 -4.56 -18.10 1.58
CA ALA A 46 -5.52 -17.78 2.64
C ALA A 46 -5.45 -16.31 3.06
N SER A 47 -4.24 -15.72 3.05
CA SER A 47 -4.02 -14.29 3.31
C SER A 47 -4.68 -13.43 2.22
N ASP A 48 -4.44 -13.73 0.95
CA ASP A 48 -5.06 -13.03 -0.18
C ASP A 48 -6.59 -13.14 -0.12
N PHE A 49 -7.13 -14.33 0.15
CA PHE A 49 -8.56 -14.50 0.31
C PHE A 49 -9.12 -13.61 1.43
N MET A 50 -8.43 -13.54 2.57
CA MET A 50 -8.87 -12.70 3.69
C MET A 50 -8.90 -11.22 3.28
N TYR A 51 -7.87 -10.71 2.64
CA TYR A 51 -7.83 -9.32 2.18
C TYR A 51 -8.92 -9.01 1.14
N GLN A 52 -9.22 -9.95 0.24
CA GLN A 52 -10.34 -9.79 -0.70
C GLN A 52 -11.70 -9.69 0.03
N GLU A 53 -11.90 -10.45 1.09
CA GLU A 53 -13.12 -10.34 1.90
C GLU A 53 -13.19 -8.99 2.66
N LEU A 54 -12.06 -8.47 3.15
CA LEU A 54 -11.98 -7.15 3.78
C LEU A 54 -12.28 -6.02 2.77
N LEU A 55 -11.80 -6.13 1.52
CA LEU A 55 -12.16 -5.18 0.45
C LEU A 55 -13.67 -5.16 0.20
N LYS A 56 -14.31 -6.31 0.09
CA LYS A 56 -15.77 -6.41 -0.07
C LYS A 56 -16.54 -5.76 1.08
N LEU A 57 -16.02 -5.85 2.31
CA LEU A 57 -16.59 -5.19 3.47
C LEU A 57 -16.47 -3.67 3.38
N LYS A 58 -15.31 -3.18 2.99
CA LYS A 58 -15.05 -1.77 2.73
C LYS A 58 -16.00 -1.21 1.67
N GLU A 59 -16.19 -1.91 0.55
CA GLU A 59 -17.15 -1.54 -0.51
C GLU A 59 -18.61 -1.45 0.00
N ARG A 60 -18.96 -2.25 1.01
CA ARG A 60 -20.26 -2.21 1.68
C ARG A 60 -20.37 -1.12 2.76
N GLY A 61 -19.35 -0.26 2.87
CA GLY A 61 -19.35 0.88 3.81
C GLY A 61 -18.84 0.54 5.21
N CYS A 62 -18.21 -0.63 5.43
CA CYS A 62 -17.55 -0.92 6.69
C CYS A 62 -16.19 -0.23 6.75
N THR A 63 -15.91 0.49 7.82
CA THR A 63 -14.54 0.97 8.10
C THR A 63 -13.72 -0.18 8.67
N VAL A 64 -12.61 -0.51 8.02
CA VAL A 64 -11.73 -1.59 8.44
C VAL A 64 -10.40 -1.00 8.89
N ILE A 65 -9.99 -1.28 10.12
CA ILE A 65 -8.70 -0.91 10.68
C ILE A 65 -7.90 -2.19 10.88
N VAL A 66 -6.75 -2.28 10.22
CA VAL A 66 -5.85 -3.43 10.29
C VAL A 66 -4.54 -2.98 10.93
N CYS A 67 -4.15 -3.61 12.05
CA CYS A 67 -2.81 -3.51 12.59
C CYS A 67 -1.99 -4.68 12.03
N THR A 68 -0.90 -4.41 11.34
CA THR A 68 -0.03 -5.45 10.78
C THR A 68 1.37 -4.94 10.50
N HIS A 69 2.33 -5.84 10.47
CA HIS A 69 3.68 -5.61 9.98
C HIS A 69 3.89 -6.11 8.54
N GLU A 70 2.89 -6.74 7.93
CA GLU A 70 2.92 -7.27 6.55
C GLU A 70 2.62 -6.16 5.52
N LEU A 71 3.55 -5.20 5.37
CA LEU A 71 3.35 -3.99 4.58
C LEU A 71 2.94 -4.25 3.13
N MET A 72 3.52 -5.27 2.49
CA MET A 72 3.23 -5.59 1.09
C MET A 72 1.79 -6.04 0.86
N LEU A 73 1.18 -6.71 1.85
CA LEU A 73 -0.19 -7.17 1.73
C LEU A 73 -1.19 -6.03 1.82
N VAL A 74 -0.89 -4.99 2.62
CA VAL A 74 -1.80 -3.85 2.83
C VAL A 74 -1.62 -2.72 1.82
N GLU A 75 -0.48 -2.67 1.12
CA GLU A 75 -0.16 -1.60 0.17
C GLU A 75 -1.20 -1.42 -0.92
N GLY A 76 -1.78 -2.52 -1.41
CA GLY A 76 -2.74 -2.51 -2.52
C GLY A 76 -4.18 -2.12 -2.13
N PHE A 77 -4.53 -2.08 -0.83
CA PHE A 77 -5.91 -1.84 -0.42
C PHE A 77 -6.11 -0.79 0.68
N ALA A 78 -5.04 -0.36 1.35
CA ALA A 78 -5.15 0.65 2.40
C ALA A 78 -5.35 2.06 1.81
N ASP A 79 -6.46 2.72 2.19
CA ASP A 79 -6.69 4.12 1.80
C ASP A 79 -5.86 5.09 2.63
N ARG A 80 -5.63 4.75 3.90
CA ARG A 80 -4.90 5.58 4.87
C ARG A 80 -4.00 4.72 5.72
N ILE A 81 -2.84 5.24 6.03
CA ILE A 81 -1.80 4.57 6.79
C ILE A 81 -1.45 5.40 8.00
N VAL A 82 -1.40 4.74 9.14
CA VAL A 82 -0.87 5.30 10.39
C VAL A 82 0.31 4.45 10.80
N MET A 83 1.48 5.06 10.92
CA MET A 83 2.69 4.36 11.38
C MET A 83 3.02 4.75 12.80
N LEU A 84 3.28 3.73 13.63
CA LEU A 84 3.70 3.89 15.00
C LEU A 84 5.17 3.47 15.14
N VAL A 85 5.98 4.31 15.77
CA VAL A 85 7.39 4.05 16.09
C VAL A 85 7.64 4.41 17.53
N GLY A 86 8.13 3.48 18.33
CA GLY A 86 8.40 3.72 19.76
C GLY A 86 7.17 4.19 20.55
N GLY A 87 5.97 3.74 20.18
CA GLY A 87 4.71 4.16 20.82
C GLY A 87 4.17 5.51 20.37
N HIS A 88 4.86 6.21 19.46
CA HIS A 88 4.45 7.51 18.92
C HIS A 88 3.99 7.41 17.47
N LYS A 89 3.05 8.29 17.07
CA LYS A 89 2.59 8.38 15.70
C LYS A 89 3.67 9.05 14.83
N ALA A 90 4.35 8.24 14.02
CA ALA A 90 5.43 8.68 13.13
C ALA A 90 4.92 9.21 11.79
N ALA A 91 3.85 8.63 11.25
CA ALA A 91 3.25 9.04 9.99
C ALA A 91 1.73 8.82 10.00
N ASP A 92 1.01 9.65 9.23
CA ASP A 92 -0.44 9.56 9.10
C ASP A 92 -0.87 10.20 7.78
N GLY A 93 -1.46 9.42 6.87
CA GLY A 93 -1.90 9.89 5.57
C GLY A 93 -2.08 8.78 4.54
N THR A 94 -2.39 9.17 3.29
CA THR A 94 -2.35 8.27 2.14
C THR A 94 -0.90 8.02 1.71
N ILE A 95 -0.64 6.95 0.95
CA ILE A 95 0.70 6.66 0.40
C ILE A 95 1.26 7.90 -0.32
N ARG A 96 0.45 8.56 -1.15
CA ARG A 96 0.84 9.76 -1.89
C ARG A 96 1.27 10.90 -0.97
N ILE A 97 0.42 11.26 -0.01
CA ILE A 97 0.71 12.36 0.93
C ILE A 97 1.98 12.07 1.74
N LEU A 98 2.14 10.83 2.19
CA LEU A 98 3.32 10.43 2.97
C LEU A 98 4.59 10.46 2.12
N SER A 99 4.53 10.00 0.87
CA SER A 99 5.65 10.05 -0.07
C SER A 99 6.09 11.48 -0.35
N GLU A 100 5.15 12.40 -0.57
CA GLU A 100 5.44 13.82 -0.77
C GLU A 100 6.08 14.45 0.47
N LYS A 101 5.49 14.25 1.64
CA LYS A 101 6.01 14.77 2.93
C LYS A 101 7.41 14.28 3.26
N MET A 102 7.73 13.03 2.90
CA MET A 102 9.03 12.41 3.15
C MET A 102 10.04 12.64 2.01
N GLY A 103 9.67 13.39 0.97
CA GLY A 103 10.53 13.70 -0.16
C GLY A 103 10.92 12.47 -1.00
N LEU A 104 10.09 11.43 -0.99
CA LEU A 104 10.29 10.22 -1.77
C LEU A 104 10.00 10.48 -3.25
N SER A 105 10.69 9.74 -4.11
CA SER A 105 10.56 9.89 -5.56
C SER A 105 9.52 8.94 -6.14
N PHE A 106 8.76 9.45 -7.11
CA PHE A 106 7.82 8.72 -7.95
C PHE A 106 8.52 8.24 -9.21
N GLU A 107 8.16 7.09 -9.73
CA GLU A 107 8.66 6.58 -11.00
C GLU A 107 7.63 6.87 -12.11
N LEU A 108 8.10 7.49 -13.20
CA LEU A 108 7.31 7.70 -14.43
C LEU A 108 7.54 6.51 -15.36
N VAL A 109 6.50 5.72 -15.55
CA VAL A 109 6.57 4.44 -16.27
C VAL A 109 6.10 4.63 -17.70
N SER A 110 7.06 4.85 -18.60
CA SER A 110 6.88 4.89 -20.05
C SER A 110 8.25 4.72 -20.72
N SER A 111 8.38 3.80 -21.66
CA SER A 111 9.59 3.61 -22.44
C SER A 111 9.91 4.83 -23.31
N GLU A 112 8.87 5.46 -23.89
CA GLU A 112 9.00 6.66 -24.71
C GLU A 112 9.48 7.84 -23.85
N ALA A 113 8.88 8.05 -22.68
CA ALA A 113 9.26 9.10 -21.76
C ALA A 113 10.70 8.92 -21.26
N LEU A 114 11.12 7.69 -20.96
CA LEU A 114 12.48 7.39 -20.54
C LEU A 114 13.49 7.65 -21.66
N ASN A 115 13.18 7.28 -22.90
CA ASN A 115 14.05 7.53 -24.05
C ASN A 115 14.18 9.04 -24.33
N ALA A 116 13.08 9.77 -24.29
CA ALA A 116 13.08 11.23 -24.41
C ALA A 116 13.91 11.88 -23.29
N ALA A 117 13.74 11.41 -22.04
CA ALA A 117 14.44 11.95 -20.88
C ALA A 117 15.95 11.76 -20.94
N ARG A 118 16.47 10.69 -21.54
CA ARG A 118 17.91 10.45 -21.71
C ARG A 118 18.58 11.49 -22.61
N GLN A 119 17.84 12.09 -23.55
CA GLN A 119 18.35 13.05 -24.54
C GLN A 119 17.98 14.49 -24.18
N ASP A 120 17.09 14.69 -23.22
CA ASP A 120 16.57 16.00 -22.82
C ASP A 120 17.33 16.57 -21.62
N GLU A 121 17.82 17.79 -21.73
CA GLU A 121 18.61 18.47 -20.71
C GLU A 121 17.80 18.66 -19.40
N PHE A 122 16.50 19.00 -19.48
CA PHE A 122 15.65 19.21 -18.31
C PHE A 122 15.28 17.90 -17.60
N LEU A 123 15.07 16.81 -18.36
CA LEU A 123 14.65 15.51 -17.80
C LEU A 123 15.83 14.59 -17.44
N ARG A 124 17.01 14.82 -18.01
CA ARG A 124 18.19 13.95 -17.87
C ARG A 124 18.60 13.74 -16.41
N SER A 125 18.51 14.77 -15.59
CA SER A 125 18.80 14.68 -14.14
C SER A 125 17.81 13.80 -13.37
N SER A 126 16.67 13.48 -13.97
CA SER A 126 15.64 12.62 -13.42
C SER A 126 15.77 11.15 -13.81
N VAL A 127 16.77 10.82 -14.64
CA VAL A 127 17.07 9.42 -15.00
C VAL A 127 18.05 8.87 -13.99
N ILE A 128 17.57 8.00 -13.10
CA ILE A 128 18.36 7.35 -12.03
C ILE A 128 18.22 5.84 -12.20
N ASP A 129 19.34 5.12 -12.25
CA ASP A 129 19.38 3.66 -12.41
C ASP A 129 18.51 3.13 -13.58
N GLY A 130 18.50 3.86 -14.70
CA GLY A 130 17.72 3.50 -15.88
C GLY A 130 16.19 3.72 -15.74
N ARG A 131 15.76 4.44 -14.73
CA ARG A 131 14.35 4.79 -14.48
C ARG A 131 14.16 6.30 -14.51
N LEU A 132 13.01 6.75 -14.98
CA LEU A 132 12.64 8.16 -14.92
C LEU A 132 11.90 8.42 -13.61
N VAL A 133 12.53 9.16 -12.71
CA VAL A 133 12.00 9.45 -11.38
C VAL A 133 11.86 10.95 -11.13
N CYS A 134 10.92 11.32 -10.27
CA CYS A 134 10.74 12.71 -9.87
C CYS A 134 10.17 12.84 -8.46
N LYS A 135 10.35 13.98 -7.82
CA LYS A 135 9.66 14.31 -6.58
C LYS A 135 8.19 14.62 -6.87
N GLY A 136 7.30 14.42 -5.89
CA GLY A 136 5.88 14.72 -6.02
C GLY A 136 5.61 16.17 -6.43
N THR A 137 6.41 17.11 -5.93
CA THR A 137 6.35 18.54 -6.30
C THR A 137 6.53 18.81 -7.79
N ASP A 138 7.34 17.98 -8.46
CA ASP A 138 7.74 18.18 -9.86
C ASP A 138 6.92 17.31 -10.83
N LEU A 139 6.09 16.44 -10.30
CA LEU A 139 5.37 15.41 -11.07
C LEU A 139 4.50 16.01 -12.18
N SER A 140 3.62 16.96 -11.82
CA SER A 140 2.73 17.60 -12.78
C SER A 140 3.50 18.38 -13.85
N GLN A 141 4.58 19.08 -13.45
CA GLN A 141 5.42 19.82 -14.37
C GLN A 141 6.07 18.92 -15.41
N LYS A 142 6.63 17.78 -14.97
CA LYS A 142 7.30 16.83 -15.86
C LYS A 142 6.33 16.12 -16.79
N LEU A 143 5.16 15.72 -16.30
CA LEU A 143 4.11 15.15 -17.14
C LEU A 143 3.65 16.13 -18.23
N THR A 144 3.37 17.39 -17.85
CA THR A 144 3.01 18.44 -18.81
C THR A 144 4.13 18.73 -19.81
N TYR A 145 5.38 18.69 -19.37
CA TYR A 145 6.53 18.89 -20.25
C TYR A 145 6.66 17.77 -21.29
N LEU A 146 6.51 16.49 -20.86
CA LEU A 146 6.53 15.33 -21.75
C LEU A 146 5.41 15.41 -22.81
N GLU A 147 4.21 15.79 -22.39
CA GLU A 147 3.08 15.96 -23.30
C GLU A 147 3.32 17.09 -24.30
N LYS A 148 3.68 18.30 -23.84
CA LYS A 148 3.84 19.48 -24.71
C LYS A 148 5.01 19.38 -25.67
N LYS A 149 6.15 18.85 -25.23
CA LYS A 149 7.37 18.82 -26.04
C LYS A 149 7.48 17.58 -26.92
N TYR A 150 7.02 16.45 -26.43
CA TYR A 150 7.21 15.14 -27.09
C TYR A 150 5.89 14.49 -27.52
N GLY A 151 4.73 15.07 -27.18
CA GLY A 151 3.42 14.47 -27.46
C GLY A 151 3.17 13.18 -26.67
N ILE A 152 3.96 12.91 -25.63
CA ILE A 152 3.87 11.67 -24.86
C ILE A 152 2.75 11.83 -23.83
N THR A 153 1.68 11.06 -24.01
CA THR A 153 0.53 10.97 -23.11
C THR A 153 0.45 9.58 -22.48
N GLY A 154 -0.36 9.42 -21.43
CA GLY A 154 -0.57 8.10 -20.83
C GLY A 154 0.63 7.56 -20.05
N VAL A 155 1.50 8.44 -19.54
CA VAL A 155 2.62 8.05 -18.68
C VAL A 155 2.09 7.51 -17.35
N GLY A 156 2.40 6.26 -17.05
CA GLY A 156 2.08 5.65 -15.76
C GLY A 156 2.87 6.31 -14.63
N VAL A 157 2.26 6.46 -13.46
CA VAL A 157 2.92 6.97 -12.25
C VAL A 157 2.91 5.88 -11.20
N LYS A 158 4.10 5.41 -10.84
CA LYS A 158 4.28 4.44 -9.76
C LYS A 158 4.70 5.17 -8.48
N ASN A 159 3.90 4.99 -7.44
CA ASN A 159 4.20 5.54 -6.12
C ASN A 159 5.40 4.82 -5.49
N PRO A 160 6.13 5.47 -4.57
CA PRO A 160 7.01 4.78 -3.62
C PRO A 160 6.27 3.69 -2.87
N SER A 161 6.95 2.60 -2.55
CA SER A 161 6.36 1.51 -1.79
C SER A 161 6.08 1.90 -0.34
N LEU A 162 5.16 1.19 0.31
CA LEU A 162 4.90 1.37 1.74
C LEU A 162 6.14 1.06 2.58
N MET A 163 7.01 0.17 2.11
CA MET A 163 8.30 -0.11 2.73
C MET A 163 9.25 1.10 2.67
N ASP A 164 9.26 1.85 1.56
CA ASP A 164 10.10 3.05 1.44
C ASP A 164 9.63 4.14 2.39
N ILE A 165 8.31 4.32 2.51
CA ILE A 165 7.68 5.24 3.48
C ILE A 165 8.03 4.82 4.90
N TYR A 166 7.94 3.53 5.23
CA TYR A 166 8.29 3.02 6.55
C TYR A 166 9.76 3.28 6.91
N LYS A 167 10.69 2.98 5.98
CA LYS A 167 12.12 3.28 6.17
C LYS A 167 12.40 4.77 6.38
N ALA A 168 11.69 5.64 5.65
CA ALA A 168 11.81 7.08 5.80
C ALA A 168 11.28 7.56 7.15
N ALA A 169 10.15 7.02 7.61
CA ALA A 169 9.57 7.32 8.92
C ALA A 169 10.51 6.94 10.08
N LEU A 170 11.16 5.76 10.00
CA LEU A 170 12.15 5.32 10.99
C LEU A 170 13.35 6.29 11.09
N LYS A 171 13.90 6.72 9.94
CA LYS A 171 15.03 7.67 9.93
C LYS A 171 14.68 9.02 10.54
N GLY A 172 13.44 9.47 10.40
CA GLY A 172 12.95 10.72 10.97
C GLY A 172 12.79 10.68 12.50
N HIS A 173 12.65 9.48 13.11
CA HIS A 173 12.47 9.28 14.54
C HIS A 173 13.77 8.95 15.30
N GLN A 174 14.89 8.75 14.59
CA GLN A 174 16.22 8.51 15.20
C GLN A 174 17.01 9.80 15.46
N LYS A 175 16.43 10.95 15.17
CA LYS A 175 16.96 12.27 15.48
C LYS A 175 16.18 12.89 16.66
#